data_29511868d6881f0e1b3eef5335370da0
#
_entry.id   29511868d6881f0e1b3eef5335370da0
#
_cell.length_a   1.000
_cell.length_b   1.000
_cell.length_c   1.000
_cell.angle_alpha   90.00
_cell.angle_beta   90.00
_cell.angle_gamma   90.00
#
_symmetry.space_group_name_H-M   'P 1'
#
loop_
_entity.id
_entity.type
_entity.pdbx_description
1 polymer ?
#
loop_
_entity_poly.entity_id
_entity_poly.type
_entity_poly.pdbx_seq_one_letter_code
_entity_poly.pdbx_strand_id
1 'polypeptide(L)'
;EGHTLEELQRFLKSIITNLKNIKVYTDIAGYKEIRERKLIKKAEYGLNYVMKHGMPFALEPMNSYQRRIIHAYLQKENVKTKSEGKEPNRYIVITPKNSEE
;
A
#
# COMPACT_ATOMS: atom_id res chain seq x y z
N GLU A 1 -1.95 5.78 49.53
CA GLU A 1 -2.45 6.95 50.16
C GLU A 1 -1.51 8.08 49.98
N GLY A 2 -1.93 9.28 50.19
CA GLY A 2 -1.11 10.41 49.90
C GLY A 2 -1.37 11.00 48.54
N HIS A 3 -2.20 10.34 47.73
CA HIS A 3 -2.56 10.89 46.43
C HIS A 3 -3.80 11.73 46.56
N THR A 4 -3.74 12.95 46.05
CA THR A 4 -4.89 13.82 46.05
C THR A 4 -5.82 13.51 44.90
N LEU A 5 -7.03 14.01 44.97
CA LEU A 5 -8.00 13.85 43.89
C LEU A 5 -7.44 14.48 42.60
N GLU A 6 -6.73 15.62 42.75
CA GLU A 6 -6.16 16.27 41.59
C GLU A 6 -5.10 15.41 40.90
N GLU A 7 -4.28 14.71 41.65
CA GLU A 7 -3.27 13.83 41.09
C GLU A 7 -3.91 12.68 40.36
N LEU A 8 -4.98 12.09 40.92
CA LEU A 8 -5.70 11.01 40.28
C LEU A 8 -6.32 11.49 38.98
N GLN A 9 -6.87 12.70 38.99
CA GLN A 9 -7.49 13.24 37.78
C GLN A 9 -6.48 13.45 36.67
N ARG A 10 -5.28 13.94 37.01
CA ARG A 10 -4.23 14.11 36.02
C ARG A 10 -3.77 12.79 35.45
N PHE A 11 -3.64 11.79 36.30
CA PHE A 11 -3.23 10.46 35.86
C PHE A 11 -4.26 9.85 34.90
N LEU A 12 -5.54 9.95 35.23
CA LEU A 12 -6.62 9.46 34.38
C LEU A 12 -6.67 10.19 33.06
N LYS A 13 -6.45 11.50 33.10
CA LYS A 13 -6.46 12.31 31.88
C LYS A 13 -5.32 11.89 30.95
N SER A 14 -4.16 11.62 31.52
CA SER A 14 -2.99 11.16 30.77
C SER A 14 -3.28 9.82 30.09
N ILE A 15 -3.90 8.89 30.82
CA ILE A 15 -4.25 7.58 30.26
C ILE A 15 -5.22 7.73 29.10
N ILE A 16 -6.24 8.56 29.26
CA ILE A 16 -7.25 8.78 28.21
C ILE A 16 -6.60 9.38 26.98
N THR A 17 -5.69 10.34 27.15
CA THR A 17 -4.99 10.97 26.04
C THR A 17 -4.15 9.93 25.28
N ASN A 18 -3.44 9.05 25.99
CA ASN A 18 -2.63 8.03 25.37
C ASN A 18 -3.50 7.03 24.59
N LEU A 19 -4.66 6.65 25.14
CA LEU A 19 -5.57 5.75 24.47
C LEU A 19 -6.12 6.36 23.18
N LYS A 20 -6.43 7.65 23.20
CA LYS A 20 -6.89 8.34 22.00
C LYS A 20 -5.82 8.37 20.93
N ASN A 21 -4.58 8.62 21.31
CA ASN A 21 -3.47 8.63 20.35
C ASN A 21 -3.24 7.27 19.72
N ILE A 22 -3.35 6.21 20.51
CA ILE A 22 -3.21 4.85 20.01
C ILE A 22 -4.31 4.54 19.01
N LYS A 23 -5.55 4.95 19.30
CA LYS A 23 -6.67 4.70 18.41
C LYS A 23 -6.47 5.41 17.07
N VAL A 24 -6.04 6.67 17.08
CA VAL A 24 -5.79 7.42 15.87
C VAL A 24 -4.71 6.74 15.03
N TYR A 25 -3.64 6.32 15.69
CA TYR A 25 -2.55 5.63 15.00
C TYR A 25 -3.05 4.34 14.35
N THR A 26 -3.85 3.56 15.07
CA THR A 26 -4.38 2.30 14.56
C THR A 26 -5.30 2.53 13.36
N ASP A 27 -6.13 3.58 13.40
CA ASP A 27 -7.03 3.90 12.31
C ASP A 27 -6.26 4.28 11.05
N ILE A 28 -5.19 5.05 11.20
CA ILE A 28 -4.35 5.46 10.07
C ILE A 28 -3.64 4.25 9.47
N ALA A 29 -3.08 3.39 10.33
CA ALA A 29 -2.39 2.20 9.86
C ALA A 29 -3.34 1.27 9.12
N GLY A 30 -4.56 1.10 9.62
CA GLY A 30 -5.56 0.28 8.96
C GLY A 30 -5.95 0.82 7.60
N TYR A 31 -6.09 2.14 7.49
CA TYR A 31 -6.42 2.77 6.21
C TYR A 31 -5.30 2.55 5.19
N LYS A 32 -4.05 2.69 5.63
CA LYS A 32 -2.90 2.47 4.76
C LYS A 32 -2.87 1.02 4.25
N GLU A 33 -3.15 0.07 5.14
CA GLU A 33 -3.16 -1.33 4.76
C GLU A 33 -4.24 -1.63 3.73
N ILE A 34 -5.42 -1.03 3.88
CA ILE A 34 -6.51 -1.21 2.93
C ILE A 34 -6.11 -0.67 1.56
N ARG A 35 -5.45 0.48 1.51
CA ARG A 35 -5.02 1.07 0.25
C ARG A 35 -3.98 0.17 -0.44
N GLU A 36 -3.05 -0.38 0.32
CA GLU A 36 -2.04 -1.27 -0.24
C GLU A 36 -2.66 -2.55 -0.77
N ARG A 37 -3.67 -3.08 -0.09
CA ARG A 37 -4.38 -4.26 -0.57
C ARG A 37 -5.07 -4.00 -1.90
N LYS A 38 -5.65 -2.82 -2.08
CA LYS A 38 -6.29 -2.46 -3.34
C LYS A 38 -5.28 -2.41 -4.46
N LEU A 39 -4.08 -1.87 -4.20
CA LEU A 39 -3.02 -1.82 -5.18
C LEU A 39 -2.57 -3.24 -5.56
N ILE A 40 -2.42 -4.11 -4.58
CA ILE A 40 -2.01 -5.48 -4.82
C ILE A 40 -3.06 -6.23 -5.64
N LYS A 41 -4.34 -5.97 -5.38
CA LYS A 41 -5.41 -6.59 -6.18
C LYS A 41 -5.34 -6.16 -7.63
N LYS A 42 -5.02 -4.89 -7.90
CA LYS A 42 -4.85 -4.40 -9.26
C LYS A 42 -3.65 -5.08 -9.92
N ALA A 43 -2.57 -5.25 -9.17
CA ALA A 43 -1.38 -5.93 -9.67
C ALA A 43 -1.69 -7.40 -9.97
N GLU A 44 -2.45 -8.06 -9.10
CA GLU A 44 -2.84 -9.44 -9.33
C GLU A 44 -3.70 -9.59 -10.57
N TYR A 45 -4.61 -8.66 -10.78
CA TYR A 45 -5.46 -8.69 -11.97
C TYR A 45 -4.59 -8.59 -13.22
N GLY A 46 -3.65 -7.64 -13.25
CA GLY A 46 -2.74 -7.49 -14.38
C GLY A 46 -1.86 -8.70 -14.57
N LEU A 47 -1.36 -9.27 -13.47
CA LEU A 47 -0.54 -10.47 -13.52
C LEU A 47 -1.31 -11.64 -14.13
N ASN A 48 -2.54 -11.87 -13.68
CA ASN A 48 -3.37 -12.95 -14.20
C ASN A 48 -3.67 -12.75 -15.69
N TYR A 49 -3.91 -11.51 -16.09
CA TYR A 49 -4.16 -11.20 -17.50
C TYR A 49 -2.93 -11.56 -18.35
N VAL A 50 -1.76 -11.11 -17.91
CA VAL A 50 -0.50 -11.36 -18.62
C VAL A 50 -0.21 -12.87 -18.68
N MET A 51 -0.39 -13.58 -17.58
CA MET A 51 -0.13 -15.01 -17.54
C MET A 51 -1.12 -15.80 -18.40
N LYS A 52 -2.36 -15.32 -18.48
CA LYS A 52 -3.37 -16.01 -19.24
C LYS A 52 -3.27 -15.72 -20.74
N HIS A 53 -3.01 -14.49 -21.11
CA HIS A 53 -3.00 -14.09 -22.51
C HIS A 53 -1.62 -13.95 -23.15
N GLY A 54 -0.58 -13.90 -22.33
CA GLY A 54 0.78 -13.73 -22.83
C GLY A 54 1.02 -12.38 -23.48
N MET A 55 0.24 -11.37 -23.10
CA MET A 55 0.34 -10.03 -23.66
C MET A 55 0.57 -8.99 -22.57
N PRO A 56 1.24 -7.89 -22.90
CA PRO A 56 1.46 -6.83 -21.91
C PRO A 56 0.16 -6.24 -21.41
N PHE A 57 0.14 -5.82 -20.15
CA PHE A 57 -1.02 -5.19 -19.56
C PHE A 57 -0.59 -3.92 -18.85
N ALA A 58 -1.20 -2.78 -19.18
CA ALA A 58 -0.88 -1.50 -18.58
C ALA A 58 -1.85 -1.22 -17.45
N LEU A 59 -1.32 -0.85 -16.29
CA LEU A 59 -2.14 -0.46 -15.16
C LEU A 59 -2.46 1.02 -15.25
N GLU A 60 -3.40 1.48 -14.43
CA GLU A 60 -3.77 2.89 -14.46
C GLU A 60 -2.64 3.75 -13.87
N PRO A 61 -2.61 5.05 -14.19
CA PRO A 61 -1.57 5.94 -13.67
C PRO A 61 -1.56 5.97 -12.15
N MET A 62 -0.37 6.02 -11.57
CA MET A 62 -0.18 6.00 -10.12
C MET A 62 1.02 6.86 -9.75
N ASN A 63 1.08 7.26 -8.48
CA ASN A 63 2.24 8.00 -8.00
C ASN A 63 3.41 7.04 -7.75
N SER A 64 4.58 7.60 -7.47
CA SER A 64 5.80 6.79 -7.33
C SER A 64 5.72 5.78 -6.17
N TYR A 65 5.06 6.16 -5.09
CA TYR A 65 4.91 5.27 -3.94
C TYR A 65 4.07 4.04 -4.32
N GLN A 66 2.96 4.27 -5.00
CA GLN A 66 2.08 3.19 -5.42
C GLN A 66 2.76 2.27 -6.43
N ARG A 67 3.50 2.85 -7.37
CA ARG A 67 4.23 2.05 -8.35
C ARG A 67 5.30 1.19 -7.70
N ARG A 68 5.95 1.72 -6.66
CA ARG A 68 6.97 0.97 -5.94
C ARG A 68 6.39 -0.27 -5.26
N ILE A 69 5.19 -0.14 -4.68
CA ILE A 69 4.52 -1.26 -4.03
C ILE A 69 4.23 -2.36 -5.05
N ILE A 70 3.73 -1.98 -6.22
CA ILE A 70 3.40 -2.94 -7.27
C ILE A 70 4.64 -3.60 -7.83
N HIS A 71 5.71 -2.84 -8.07
CA HIS A 71 6.97 -3.42 -8.53
C HIS A 71 7.50 -4.46 -7.55
N ALA A 72 7.47 -4.12 -6.25
CA ALA A 72 7.96 -5.04 -5.22
C ALA A 72 7.13 -6.32 -5.17
N TYR A 73 5.81 -6.18 -5.31
CA TYR A 73 4.93 -7.34 -5.28
C TYR A 73 5.18 -8.25 -6.49
N LEU A 74 5.29 -7.67 -7.68
CA LEU A 74 5.44 -8.44 -8.91
C LEU A 74 6.85 -8.94 -9.16
N GLN A 75 7.84 -8.40 -8.43
CA GLN A 75 9.21 -8.81 -8.60
C GLN A 75 9.43 -10.30 -8.34
N LYS A 76 8.61 -10.91 -7.50
CA LYS A 76 8.71 -12.33 -7.18
C LYS A 76 7.98 -13.20 -8.18
N GLU A 77 7.23 -12.59 -9.08
CA GLU A 77 6.45 -13.33 -10.06
C GLU A 77 7.21 -13.49 -11.38
N ASN A 78 6.68 -14.32 -12.25
CA ASN A 78 7.34 -14.61 -13.52
C ASN A 78 6.97 -13.61 -14.60
N VAL A 79 7.05 -12.32 -14.28
CA VAL A 79 6.74 -11.25 -15.21
C VAL A 79 7.73 -10.11 -15.03
N LYS A 80 7.77 -9.19 -15.97
CA LYS A 80 8.60 -7.99 -15.88
C LYS A 80 7.69 -6.80 -15.71
N THR A 81 8.16 -5.78 -15.01
CA THR A 81 7.40 -4.56 -14.81
C THR A 81 8.26 -3.37 -15.23
N LYS A 82 7.63 -2.40 -15.85
CA LYS A 82 8.31 -1.21 -16.33
C LYS A 82 7.38 0.00 -16.14
N SER A 83 7.94 1.12 -15.69
CA SER A 83 7.18 2.37 -15.59
C SER A 83 7.28 3.11 -16.88
N GLU A 84 6.16 3.56 -17.41
CA GLU A 84 6.12 4.34 -18.64
C GLU A 84 5.23 5.56 -18.47
N GLY A 85 5.37 6.53 -19.35
CA GLY A 85 4.61 7.76 -19.29
C GLY A 85 5.37 8.85 -18.53
N LYS A 86 4.74 9.99 -18.34
CA LYS A 86 5.32 11.12 -17.65
C LYS A 86 4.47 11.50 -16.45
N GLU A 87 5.12 11.96 -15.39
CA GLU A 87 4.39 12.45 -14.23
C GLU A 87 3.46 13.60 -14.66
N PRO A 88 2.26 13.71 -14.10
CA PRO A 88 1.71 12.87 -13.03
C PRO A 88 0.96 11.65 -13.53
N ASN A 89 1.03 11.32 -14.80
CA ASN A 89 0.28 10.21 -15.38
C ASN A 89 1.14 8.99 -15.70
N ARG A 90 2.17 8.78 -14.92
CA ARG A 90 3.06 7.64 -15.13
C ARG A 90 2.43 6.36 -14.60
N TYR A 91 2.59 5.27 -15.33
CA TYR A 91 1.94 4.00 -15.01
C TYR A 91 2.90 2.83 -15.19
N ILE A 92 2.48 1.65 -14.73
CA ILE A 92 3.28 0.44 -14.84
C ILE A 92 2.72 -0.45 -15.93
N VAL A 93 3.60 -1.02 -16.73
CA VAL A 93 3.25 -2.02 -17.74
C VAL A 93 3.83 -3.35 -17.28
N ILE A 94 3.00 -4.37 -17.22
CA ILE A 94 3.41 -5.73 -16.87
C ILE A 94 3.57 -6.50 -18.17
N THR A 95 4.75 -7.10 -18.37
CA THR A 95 5.02 -7.88 -19.58
C THR A 95 5.39 -9.30 -19.19
N PRO A 96 5.02 -10.29 -20.01
CA PRO A 96 5.39 -11.68 -19.72
C PRO A 96 6.90 -11.85 -19.91
N LYS A 97 7.50 -12.58 -19.02
CA LYS A 97 8.95 -12.74 -19.04
C LYS A 97 9.42 -13.48 -20.27
N ASN A 98 8.58 -14.38 -20.77
CA ASN A 98 8.95 -15.18 -21.92
C ASN A 98 8.89 -14.46 -23.26
N SER A 99 8.31 -13.30 -23.35
CA SER A 99 8.21 -12.58 -24.62
C SER A 99 9.42 -11.71 -24.86
N GLU A 100 10.51 -11.86 -24.06
CA GLU A 100 11.56 -11.05 -24.14
C GLU A 100 12.59 -11.51 -24.92
N GLU A 101 12.66 -12.17 -25.73
CA GLU A 101 13.77 -12.59 -26.50
C GLU A 101 14.12 -11.70 -27.63
#